data_4921617b51ea1e2345f1f2e654216b09
#
_entry.id   4921617b51ea1e2345f1f2e654216b09
#
_cell.length_a   1.000
_cell.length_b   1.000
_cell.length_c   1.000
_cell.angle_alpha   90.00
_cell.angle_beta   90.00
_cell.angle_gamma   90.00
#
_symmetry.space_group_name_H-M   'P 1'
#
loop_
_entity.id
_entity.type
_entity.pdbx_description
1 polymer ?
#
loop_
_entity_poly.entity_id
_entity_poly.type
_entity_poly.pdbx_seq_one_letter_code
_entity_poly.pdbx_strand_id
1 'polypeptide(L)'
;MKPDKTLSSKIVFEGRAVKLRVDTIQMPDGRQTTREIVEHGACIAVVAVDRDDNVLLVSQYRDAVGKELLEIPAGGVDPGEDVETAVKREMQEETGFLPQKLVNLGGYYLAPGYSTEYLHLYLASDLVPGRLTAEDTEGITVVKVPVSQIRKLLNSGKICDGKSIAGLYMFLEYRKKKAI
;
A
#
# COMPACT_ATOMS: atom_id res chain seq x y z
N MET A 1 -7.64 19.66 -20.93
CA MET A 1 -8.36 20.39 -19.85
C MET A 1 -7.36 21.34 -19.20
N LYS A 2 -7.71 22.61 -18.96
CA LYS A 2 -6.81 23.51 -18.20
C LYS A 2 -6.93 23.17 -16.72
N PRO A 3 -5.81 23.04 -15.98
CA PRO A 3 -5.85 22.80 -14.55
C PRO A 3 -6.42 24.01 -13.80
N ASP A 4 -7.02 23.76 -12.64
CA ASP A 4 -7.41 24.79 -11.70
C ASP A 4 -6.16 25.56 -11.22
N LYS A 5 -6.32 26.85 -10.89
CA LYS A 5 -5.24 27.67 -10.34
C LYS A 5 -5.37 27.73 -8.82
N THR A 6 -4.40 27.22 -8.08
CA THR A 6 -4.35 27.40 -6.63
C THR A 6 -4.07 28.88 -6.31
N LEU A 7 -4.95 29.49 -5.51
CA LEU A 7 -4.84 30.86 -5.05
C LEU A 7 -4.17 30.93 -3.68
N SER A 8 -4.52 29.99 -2.78
CA SER A 8 -3.94 29.88 -1.44
C SER A 8 -4.07 28.46 -0.91
N SER A 9 -3.22 28.09 0.01
CA SER A 9 -3.21 26.81 0.69
C SER A 9 -3.08 27.02 2.18
N LYS A 10 -3.81 26.23 2.99
CA LYS A 10 -3.75 26.26 4.44
C LYS A 10 -3.78 24.86 5.01
N ILE A 11 -2.80 24.50 5.84
CA ILE A 11 -2.87 23.28 6.66
C ILE A 11 -3.86 23.55 7.80
N VAL A 12 -4.90 22.72 7.89
CA VAL A 12 -5.96 22.82 8.90
C VAL A 12 -5.86 21.75 9.97
N PHE A 13 -5.13 20.66 9.68
CA PHE A 13 -4.78 19.61 10.63
C PHE A 13 -3.43 19.00 10.26
N GLU A 14 -2.61 18.71 11.28
CA GLU A 14 -1.34 18.00 11.13
C GLU A 14 -1.25 16.94 12.23
N GLY A 15 -1.37 15.68 11.81
CA GLY A 15 -1.26 14.51 12.68
C GLY A 15 -0.02 13.69 12.36
N ARG A 16 0.14 12.56 13.07
CA ARG A 16 1.25 11.63 12.85
C ARG A 16 1.21 10.99 11.45
N ALA A 17 0.04 10.51 11.03
CA ALA A 17 -0.12 9.76 9.78
C ALA A 17 -0.46 10.65 8.59
N VAL A 18 -1.22 11.72 8.78
CA VAL A 18 -1.74 12.55 7.69
C VAL A 18 -1.72 14.04 8.05
N LYS A 19 -1.68 14.88 7.01
CA LYS A 19 -1.97 16.30 7.09
C LYS A 19 -3.20 16.61 6.26
N LEU A 20 -4.09 17.47 6.75
CA LEU A 20 -5.21 17.97 5.96
C LEU A 20 -4.91 19.40 5.54
N ARG A 21 -4.84 19.59 4.22
CA ARG A 21 -4.68 20.89 3.58
C ARG A 21 -5.99 21.29 2.90
N VAL A 22 -6.34 22.58 3.02
CA VAL A 22 -7.44 23.17 2.25
C VAL A 22 -6.86 24.19 1.29
N ASP A 23 -7.06 23.95 -0.01
CA ASP A 23 -6.67 24.85 -1.08
C ASP A 23 -7.87 25.66 -1.56
N THR A 24 -7.71 26.99 -1.66
CA THR A 24 -8.65 27.84 -2.43
C THR A 24 -8.18 27.85 -3.87
N ILE A 25 -9.05 27.45 -4.79
CA ILE A 25 -8.73 27.35 -6.21
C ILE A 25 -9.63 28.23 -7.05
N GLN A 26 -9.12 28.67 -8.20
CA GLN A 26 -9.89 29.29 -9.27
C GLN A 26 -10.04 28.32 -10.44
N MET A 27 -11.29 28.01 -10.76
CA MET A 27 -11.63 27.15 -11.90
C MET A 27 -11.42 27.89 -13.23
N PRO A 28 -11.29 27.18 -14.37
CA PRO A 28 -11.10 27.81 -15.69
C PRO A 28 -12.19 28.80 -16.11
N ASP A 29 -13.38 28.69 -15.52
CA ASP A 29 -14.53 29.63 -15.77
C ASP A 29 -14.52 30.84 -14.83
N GLY A 30 -13.48 30.97 -13.98
CA GLY A 30 -13.31 32.10 -13.06
C GLY A 30 -13.94 31.91 -11.68
N ARG A 31 -14.78 30.90 -11.47
CA ARG A 31 -15.35 30.59 -10.14
C ARG A 31 -14.29 30.14 -9.16
N GLN A 32 -14.47 30.50 -7.91
CA GLN A 32 -13.61 30.03 -6.82
C GLN A 32 -14.33 28.97 -5.99
N THR A 33 -13.58 27.99 -5.52
CA THR A 33 -14.05 26.95 -4.61
C THR A 33 -12.87 26.44 -3.75
N THR A 34 -13.14 25.51 -2.85
CA THR A 34 -12.10 24.86 -2.02
C THR A 34 -11.90 23.40 -2.43
N ARG A 35 -10.71 22.86 -2.10
CA ARG A 35 -10.38 21.45 -2.17
C ARG A 35 -9.76 21.02 -0.84
N GLU A 36 -10.30 19.98 -0.23
CA GLU A 36 -9.69 19.30 0.90
C GLU A 36 -8.74 18.24 0.34
N ILE A 37 -7.48 18.27 0.81
CA ILE A 37 -6.43 17.37 0.36
C ILE A 37 -5.78 16.73 1.58
N VAL A 38 -5.84 15.41 1.65
CA VAL A 38 -5.08 14.61 2.61
C VAL A 38 -3.67 14.41 2.04
N GLU A 39 -2.69 15.09 2.65
CA GLU A 39 -1.29 14.86 2.34
C GLU A 39 -0.80 13.63 3.09
N HIS A 40 -0.31 12.66 2.34
CA HIS A 40 0.26 11.40 2.84
C HIS A 40 1.58 11.13 2.13
N GLY A 41 2.55 10.57 2.86
CA GLY A 41 3.81 10.13 2.29
C GLY A 41 3.64 8.97 1.29
N ALA A 42 4.70 8.65 0.57
CA ALA A 42 4.74 7.46 -0.26
C ALA A 42 4.64 6.20 0.61
N CYS A 43 3.97 5.18 0.09
CA CYS A 43 3.85 3.87 0.72
C CYS A 43 4.36 2.76 -0.18
N ILE A 44 4.66 1.62 0.42
CA ILE A 44 4.92 0.38 -0.30
C ILE A 44 3.85 -0.65 0.01
N ALA A 45 3.63 -1.57 -0.92
CA ALA A 45 2.91 -2.81 -0.69
C ALA A 45 3.64 -3.97 -1.36
N VAL A 46 3.57 -5.15 -0.76
CA VAL A 46 4.40 -6.27 -1.18
C VAL A 46 3.55 -7.53 -1.36
N VAL A 47 3.56 -8.10 -2.57
CA VAL A 47 3.10 -9.46 -2.76
C VAL A 47 4.30 -10.38 -2.50
N ALA A 48 4.37 -10.98 -1.32
CA ALA A 48 5.45 -11.86 -0.91
C ALA A 48 5.09 -13.32 -1.19
N VAL A 49 5.96 -14.04 -1.91
CA VAL A 49 5.73 -15.44 -2.28
C VAL A 49 6.84 -16.31 -1.72
N ASP A 50 6.47 -17.33 -0.94
CA ASP A 50 7.42 -18.29 -0.38
C ASP A 50 7.77 -19.42 -1.37
N ARG A 51 8.70 -20.31 -0.95
CA ARG A 51 9.18 -21.43 -1.80
C ARG A 51 8.13 -22.50 -2.06
N ASP A 52 7.08 -22.55 -1.24
CA ASP A 52 5.98 -23.51 -1.36
C ASP A 52 4.81 -22.92 -2.18
N ASP A 53 5.05 -21.83 -2.92
CA ASP A 53 4.07 -21.11 -3.74
C ASP A 53 2.88 -20.57 -2.92
N ASN A 54 3.12 -20.13 -1.68
CA ASN A 54 2.14 -19.41 -0.89
C ASN A 54 2.41 -17.91 -0.95
N VAL A 55 1.35 -17.11 -1.03
CA VAL A 55 1.39 -15.67 -0.74
C VAL A 55 1.34 -15.50 0.78
N LEU A 56 2.24 -14.68 1.33
CA LEU A 56 2.18 -14.24 2.71
C LEU A 56 1.25 -13.04 2.77
N LEU A 57 0.13 -13.21 3.43
CA LEU A 57 -0.79 -12.13 3.80
C LEU A 57 -0.61 -11.82 5.28
N VAL A 58 -1.08 -10.65 5.70
CA VAL A 58 -1.13 -10.24 7.11
C VAL A 58 -2.57 -10.00 7.51
N SER A 59 -2.94 -10.44 8.71
CA SER A 59 -4.21 -10.09 9.33
C SER A 59 -3.95 -9.04 10.39
N GLN A 60 -4.65 -7.90 10.30
CA GLN A 60 -4.47 -6.74 11.17
C GLN A 60 -5.81 -6.06 11.43
N TYR A 61 -6.02 -5.62 12.68
CA TYR A 61 -7.18 -4.78 13.01
C TYR A 61 -6.95 -3.34 12.49
N ARG A 62 -7.92 -2.82 11.76
CA ARG A 62 -7.90 -1.47 11.19
C ARG A 62 -8.96 -0.59 11.87
N ASP A 63 -8.53 0.25 12.81
CA ASP A 63 -9.42 1.14 13.59
C ASP A 63 -10.33 2.00 12.72
N ALA A 64 -9.82 2.51 11.60
CA ALA A 64 -10.58 3.36 10.69
C ALA A 64 -11.83 2.68 10.11
N VAL A 65 -11.84 1.35 10.01
CA VAL A 65 -12.96 0.56 9.50
C VAL A 65 -13.58 -0.36 10.57
N GLY A 66 -13.01 -0.37 11.78
CA GLY A 66 -13.53 -1.08 12.96
C GLY A 66 -13.54 -2.61 12.81
N LYS A 67 -12.59 -3.19 12.06
CA LYS A 67 -12.53 -4.64 11.85
C LYS A 67 -11.15 -5.13 11.46
N GLU A 68 -10.93 -6.42 11.64
CA GLU A 68 -9.77 -7.14 11.15
C GLU A 68 -9.85 -7.33 9.63
N LEU A 69 -8.74 -7.02 8.93
CA LEU A 69 -8.61 -7.19 7.49
C LEU A 69 -7.47 -8.14 7.16
N LEU A 70 -7.66 -8.90 6.07
CA LEU A 70 -6.61 -9.74 5.48
C LEU A 70 -6.01 -8.99 4.29
N GLU A 71 -4.73 -8.62 4.40
CA GLU A 71 -4.06 -7.68 3.50
C GLU A 71 -2.72 -8.23 3.00
N ILE A 72 -2.16 -7.66 1.94
CA ILE A 72 -0.74 -7.81 1.64
C ILE A 72 0.08 -6.93 2.58
N PRO A 73 1.31 -7.30 2.97
CA PRO A 73 2.21 -6.46 3.76
C PRO A 73 2.37 -5.07 3.12
N ALA A 74 2.35 -4.03 3.93
CA ALA A 74 2.43 -2.65 3.45
C ALA A 74 2.80 -1.67 4.56
N GLY A 75 3.58 -0.63 4.23
CA GLY A 75 3.90 0.43 5.17
C GLY A 75 4.41 1.70 4.51
N GLY A 76 4.77 2.67 5.30
CA GLY A 76 5.28 3.95 4.85
C GLY A 76 6.74 3.88 4.38
N VAL A 77 7.10 4.79 3.49
CA VAL A 77 8.50 5.09 3.17
C VAL A 77 8.94 6.24 4.05
N ASP A 78 9.94 6.02 4.89
CA ASP A 78 10.44 7.04 5.80
C ASP A 78 11.12 8.20 5.03
N PRO A 79 11.14 9.42 5.58
CA PRO A 79 11.81 10.55 4.94
C PRO A 79 13.29 10.24 4.65
N GLY A 80 13.65 10.22 3.36
CA GLY A 80 15.02 9.93 2.90
C GLY A 80 15.34 8.44 2.77
N GLU A 81 14.41 7.55 3.09
CA GLU A 81 14.56 6.11 2.87
C GLU A 81 14.39 5.77 1.39
N ASP A 82 15.21 4.84 0.91
CA ASP A 82 15.02 4.24 -0.41
C ASP A 82 13.83 3.26 -0.39
N VAL A 83 13.05 3.25 -1.49
CA VAL A 83 11.81 2.45 -1.58
C VAL A 83 12.05 0.94 -1.39
N GLU A 84 13.15 0.39 -1.94
CA GLU A 84 13.45 -1.04 -1.75
C GLU A 84 13.92 -1.34 -0.32
N THR A 85 14.54 -0.37 0.34
CA THR A 85 14.88 -0.45 1.77
C THR A 85 13.61 -0.50 2.61
N ALA A 86 12.64 0.37 2.34
CA ALA A 86 11.33 0.32 2.99
C ALA A 86 10.62 -1.04 2.79
N VAL A 87 10.64 -1.57 1.56
CA VAL A 87 10.10 -2.92 1.27
C VAL A 87 10.74 -3.98 2.16
N LYS A 88 12.07 -3.98 2.30
CA LYS A 88 12.79 -4.96 3.12
C LYS A 88 12.49 -4.81 4.60
N ARG A 89 12.45 -3.57 5.09
CA ARG A 89 12.13 -3.23 6.48
C ARG A 89 10.72 -3.70 6.85
N GLU A 90 9.71 -3.27 6.12
CA GLU A 90 8.31 -3.62 6.37
C GLU A 90 8.07 -5.14 6.28
N MET A 91 8.67 -5.80 5.31
CA MET A 91 8.61 -7.27 5.22
C MET A 91 9.17 -7.97 6.45
N GLN A 92 10.28 -7.46 7.00
CA GLN A 92 10.87 -8.03 8.22
C GLN A 92 10.03 -7.73 9.46
N GLU A 93 9.47 -6.55 9.57
CA GLU A 93 8.64 -6.11 10.69
C GLU A 93 7.30 -6.87 10.71
N GLU A 94 6.56 -6.88 9.61
CA GLU A 94 5.22 -7.47 9.55
C GLU A 94 5.22 -8.99 9.39
N THR A 95 6.18 -9.54 8.62
CA THR A 95 6.18 -10.97 8.29
C THR A 95 7.28 -11.78 8.96
N GLY A 96 8.36 -11.14 9.40
CA GLY A 96 9.56 -11.81 9.92
C GLY A 96 10.47 -12.38 8.83
N PHE A 97 10.29 -11.96 7.56
CA PHE A 97 11.11 -12.43 6.45
C PHE A 97 11.80 -11.28 5.72
N LEU A 98 13.09 -11.47 5.39
CA LEU A 98 13.86 -10.61 4.51
C LEU A 98 13.82 -11.15 3.08
N PRO A 99 13.27 -10.42 2.10
CA PRO A 99 13.30 -10.82 0.71
C PRO A 99 14.70 -10.64 0.11
N GLN A 100 15.18 -11.65 -0.60
CA GLN A 100 16.45 -11.59 -1.36
C GLN A 100 16.24 -11.13 -2.79
N LYS A 101 15.03 -11.25 -3.30
CA LYS A 101 14.68 -10.84 -4.65
C LYS A 101 13.43 -9.98 -4.65
N LEU A 102 13.55 -8.81 -5.28
CA LEU A 102 12.47 -7.86 -5.47
C LEU A 102 12.22 -7.62 -6.96
N VAL A 103 10.96 -7.49 -7.34
CA VAL A 103 10.54 -7.08 -8.68
C VAL A 103 9.54 -5.95 -8.52
N ASN A 104 9.86 -4.78 -9.05
CA ASN A 104 8.91 -3.67 -9.10
C ASN A 104 7.77 -4.02 -10.08
N LEU A 105 6.54 -4.04 -9.59
CA LEU A 105 5.32 -4.27 -10.38
C LEU A 105 4.65 -2.97 -10.81
N GLY A 106 5.20 -1.81 -10.44
CA GLY A 106 4.64 -0.49 -10.70
C GLY A 106 4.13 0.19 -9.45
N GLY A 107 3.11 1.00 -9.59
CA GLY A 107 2.48 1.70 -8.47
C GLY A 107 1.23 2.45 -8.91
N TYR A 108 0.48 2.95 -7.94
CA TYR A 108 -0.78 3.63 -8.19
C TYR A 108 -1.17 4.54 -7.02
N TYR A 109 -2.04 5.52 -7.30
CA TYR A 109 -2.69 6.32 -6.27
C TYR A 109 -3.89 5.55 -5.70
N LEU A 110 -4.05 5.55 -4.37
CA LEU A 110 -5.19 4.89 -3.72
C LEU A 110 -6.48 5.71 -3.82
N ALA A 111 -6.40 7.01 -3.58
CA ALA A 111 -7.57 7.89 -3.58
C ALA A 111 -7.26 9.28 -4.18
N PRO A 112 -6.88 9.38 -5.48
CA PRO A 112 -6.35 10.61 -6.07
C PRO A 112 -7.37 11.77 -6.14
N GLY A 113 -8.62 11.50 -5.80
CA GLY A 113 -9.63 12.55 -5.70
C GLY A 113 -9.44 13.48 -4.51
N TYR A 114 -8.74 13.05 -3.46
CA TYR A 114 -8.52 13.83 -2.25
C TYR A 114 -7.23 13.50 -1.49
N SER A 115 -6.48 12.45 -1.87
CA SER A 115 -5.24 12.05 -1.20
C SER A 115 -4.05 12.08 -2.15
N THR A 116 -2.88 12.46 -1.61
CA THR A 116 -1.61 12.40 -2.34
C THR A 116 -0.92 11.06 -2.23
N GLU A 117 -1.49 10.10 -1.49
CA GLU A 117 -0.89 8.80 -1.25
C GLU A 117 -0.61 8.04 -2.54
N TYR A 118 0.67 7.79 -2.80
CA TYR A 118 1.15 6.94 -3.89
C TYR A 118 1.74 5.67 -3.31
N LEU A 119 1.33 4.53 -3.83
CA LEU A 119 1.75 3.22 -3.38
C LEU A 119 2.63 2.54 -4.43
N HIS A 120 3.87 2.21 -4.04
CA HIS A 120 4.80 1.40 -4.84
C HIS A 120 4.52 -0.08 -4.58
N LEU A 121 4.29 -0.85 -5.64
CA LEU A 121 4.00 -2.28 -5.54
C LEU A 121 5.19 -3.12 -5.93
N TYR A 122 5.55 -4.07 -5.06
CA TYR A 122 6.63 -5.02 -5.29
C TYR A 122 6.16 -6.48 -5.17
N LEU A 123 6.80 -7.34 -5.96
CA LEU A 123 6.80 -8.78 -5.73
C LEU A 123 8.10 -9.12 -5.00
N ALA A 124 7.98 -9.82 -3.88
CA ALA A 124 9.09 -10.32 -3.08
C ALA A 124 9.15 -11.85 -3.16
N SER A 125 10.35 -12.39 -3.35
CA SER A 125 10.61 -13.84 -3.35
C SER A 125 11.98 -14.15 -2.74
N ASP A 126 12.32 -15.44 -2.67
CA ASP A 126 13.55 -15.92 -2.02
C ASP A 126 13.64 -15.42 -0.56
N LEU A 127 12.55 -15.65 0.18
CA LEU A 127 12.37 -15.17 1.54
C LEU A 127 13.25 -15.96 2.51
N VAL A 128 14.05 -15.25 3.32
CA VAL A 128 14.85 -15.83 4.40
C VAL A 128 14.39 -15.28 5.76
N PRO A 129 14.47 -16.04 6.86
CA PRO A 129 14.15 -15.53 8.19
C PRO A 129 14.99 -14.29 8.53
N GLY A 130 14.36 -13.26 9.08
CA GLY A 130 15.03 -11.98 9.34
C GLY A 130 14.11 -10.97 10.01
N ARG A 131 13.59 -11.30 11.23
CA ARG A 131 12.62 -10.46 11.92
C ARG A 131 13.24 -9.18 12.47
N LEU A 132 12.56 -8.06 12.25
CA LEU A 132 12.75 -6.81 12.98
C LEU A 132 11.55 -6.59 13.91
N THR A 133 11.75 -5.79 14.94
CA THR A 133 10.69 -5.41 15.89
C THR A 133 10.34 -3.95 15.65
N ALA A 134 9.05 -3.68 15.41
CA ALA A 134 8.51 -2.32 15.34
C ALA A 134 7.31 -2.21 16.31
N GLU A 135 7.10 -1.02 16.86
CA GLU A 135 6.07 -0.77 17.89
C GLU A 135 4.65 -0.94 17.36
N ASP A 136 4.43 -0.69 16.08
CA ASP A 136 3.10 -0.72 15.43
C ASP A 136 2.77 -2.05 14.72
N THR A 137 3.61 -3.08 14.91
CA THR A 137 3.35 -4.44 14.40
C THR A 137 2.72 -5.36 15.45
N GLU A 138 2.42 -4.86 16.65
CA GLU A 138 1.72 -5.63 17.67
C GLU A 138 0.31 -6.01 17.17
N GLY A 139 -0.01 -7.31 17.23
CA GLY A 139 -1.28 -7.84 16.74
C GLY A 139 -1.34 -8.20 15.26
N ILE A 140 -0.27 -7.97 14.49
CA ILE A 140 -0.18 -8.47 13.11
C ILE A 140 0.12 -9.97 13.11
N THR A 141 -0.69 -10.74 12.37
CA THR A 141 -0.47 -12.19 12.19
C THR A 141 -0.28 -12.54 10.73
N VAL A 142 0.73 -13.38 10.44
CA VAL A 142 1.01 -13.84 9.08
C VAL A 142 0.11 -15.02 8.70
N VAL A 143 -0.56 -14.90 7.56
CA VAL A 143 -1.42 -15.94 6.99
C VAL A 143 -0.85 -16.38 5.65
N LYS A 144 -0.44 -17.65 5.54
CA LYS A 144 0.02 -18.23 4.28
C LYS A 144 -1.15 -18.75 3.46
N VAL A 145 -1.25 -18.32 2.21
CA VAL A 145 -2.32 -18.69 1.30
C VAL A 145 -1.72 -19.20 -0.02
N PRO A 146 -2.02 -20.44 -0.44
CA PRO A 146 -1.56 -20.93 -1.74
C PRO A 146 -1.97 -20.00 -2.87
N VAL A 147 -1.06 -19.70 -3.80
CA VAL A 147 -1.31 -18.80 -4.94
C VAL A 147 -2.56 -19.24 -5.71
N SER A 148 -2.80 -20.55 -5.82
CA SER A 148 -3.98 -21.13 -6.49
C SER A 148 -5.32 -20.70 -5.84
N GLN A 149 -5.31 -20.31 -4.57
CA GLN A 149 -6.51 -19.89 -3.83
C GLN A 149 -6.74 -18.38 -3.85
N ILE A 150 -5.76 -17.58 -4.25
CA ILE A 150 -5.84 -16.11 -4.21
C ILE A 150 -7.04 -15.59 -5.01
N ARG A 151 -7.26 -16.10 -6.22
CA ARG A 151 -8.42 -15.68 -7.04
C ARG A 151 -9.76 -15.98 -6.37
N LYS A 152 -9.88 -17.10 -5.67
CA LYS A 152 -11.08 -17.45 -4.90
C LYS A 152 -11.29 -16.50 -3.72
N LEU A 153 -10.23 -16.12 -3.02
CA LEU A 153 -10.30 -15.16 -1.90
C LEU A 153 -10.73 -13.77 -2.39
N LEU A 154 -10.14 -13.28 -3.49
CA LEU A 154 -10.53 -12.01 -4.11
C LEU A 154 -12.02 -12.02 -4.49
N ASN A 155 -12.48 -13.07 -5.16
CA ASN A 155 -13.88 -13.18 -5.61
C ASN A 155 -14.88 -13.36 -4.46
N SER A 156 -14.45 -13.84 -3.30
CA SER A 156 -15.30 -14.01 -2.12
C SER A 156 -15.48 -12.74 -1.28
N GLY A 157 -14.71 -11.66 -1.58
CA GLY A 157 -14.69 -10.44 -0.79
C GLY A 157 -13.97 -10.56 0.56
N LYS A 158 -13.30 -11.67 0.86
CA LYS A 158 -12.48 -11.81 2.07
C LYS A 158 -11.28 -10.88 2.09
N ILE A 159 -10.74 -10.56 0.91
CA ILE A 159 -9.79 -9.48 0.71
C ILE A 159 -10.59 -8.30 0.17
N CYS A 160 -10.66 -7.22 0.92
CA CYS A 160 -11.56 -6.10 0.64
C CYS A 160 -10.89 -4.72 0.71
N ASP A 161 -9.59 -4.65 0.94
CA ASP A 161 -8.83 -3.40 0.84
C ASP A 161 -8.25 -3.21 -0.57
N GLY A 162 -8.22 -1.95 -1.03
CA GLY A 162 -7.89 -1.62 -2.42
C GLY A 162 -6.47 -2.00 -2.82
N LYS A 163 -5.49 -1.81 -1.91
CA LYS A 163 -4.08 -2.13 -2.21
C LYS A 163 -3.86 -3.63 -2.42
N SER A 164 -4.48 -4.46 -1.57
CA SER A 164 -4.37 -5.92 -1.67
C SER A 164 -5.08 -6.45 -2.90
N ILE A 165 -6.27 -5.95 -3.21
CA ILE A 165 -7.01 -6.33 -4.44
C ILE A 165 -6.17 -6.00 -5.67
N ALA A 166 -5.71 -4.75 -5.81
CA ALA A 166 -4.92 -4.32 -6.96
C ALA A 166 -3.60 -5.08 -7.06
N GLY A 167 -2.85 -5.18 -5.94
CA GLY A 167 -1.56 -5.85 -5.89
C GLY A 167 -1.64 -7.32 -6.27
N LEU A 168 -2.61 -8.05 -5.73
CA LEU A 168 -2.78 -9.46 -6.03
C LEU A 168 -3.23 -9.71 -7.48
N TYR A 169 -4.11 -8.86 -8.05
CA TYR A 169 -4.45 -8.97 -9.48
C TYR A 169 -3.24 -8.68 -10.38
N MET A 170 -2.46 -7.62 -10.10
CA MET A 170 -1.24 -7.30 -10.85
C MET A 170 -0.22 -8.44 -10.78
N PHE A 171 -0.05 -9.06 -9.61
CA PHE A 171 0.80 -10.23 -9.44
C PHE A 171 0.32 -11.43 -10.27
N LEU A 172 -0.98 -11.75 -10.23
CA LEU A 172 -1.52 -12.87 -11.02
C LEU A 172 -1.33 -12.66 -12.52
N GLU A 173 -1.48 -11.45 -13.02
CA GLU A 173 -1.23 -11.12 -14.44
C GLU A 173 0.27 -11.15 -14.77
N TYR A 174 1.15 -10.70 -13.87
CA TYR A 174 2.60 -10.82 -14.02
C TYR A 174 3.03 -12.30 -14.15
N ARG A 175 2.50 -13.17 -13.29
CA ARG A 175 2.79 -14.62 -13.35
C ARG A 175 2.37 -15.24 -14.67
N LYS A 176 1.18 -14.91 -15.18
CA LYS A 176 0.71 -15.44 -16.49
C LYS A 176 1.68 -15.09 -17.62
N LYS A 177 2.16 -13.83 -17.65
CA LYS A 177 3.11 -13.37 -18.65
C LYS A 177 4.47 -14.07 -18.59
N LYS A 178 4.87 -14.58 -17.42
CA LYS A 178 6.14 -15.32 -17.24
C LYS A 178 6.02 -16.83 -17.45
N ALA A 179 4.81 -17.38 -17.47
CA ALA A 179 4.54 -18.79 -17.72
C ALA A 179 4.37 -19.11 -19.23
N ILE A 180 4.45 -18.09 -20.10
CA ILE A 180 4.50 -18.18 -21.55
C ILE A 180 5.94 -18.07 -22.02
#